data_f4d06b45411cd1bf4231be940848a892
#
_entry.id   f4d06b45411cd1bf4231be940848a892
#
_cell.length_a   1.000
_cell.length_b   1.000
_cell.length_c   1.000
_cell.angle_alpha   90.00
_cell.angle_beta   90.00
_cell.angle_gamma   90.00
#
_symmetry.space_group_name_H-M   'P 1'
#
loop_
_entity.id
_entity.type
_entity.pdbx_description
1 polymer ?
#
loop_
_entity_poly.entity_id
_entity_poly.type
_entity_poly.pdbx_seq_one_letter_code
_entity_poly.pdbx_strand_id
1 'polypeptide(L)'
;MPKLNENYLNLKESYLFSEIAHRVCKYSAEHPDKKVIRLGIGDVFLPLGSKVIEGLHKGVDDQASSDTFKGYGPEQGYAFLRDAVVDYYGRNGVSIAPDEVFVSDGAKSDTGNITDLFGNDNVILIPDPVYP
;
A
#
# COMPACT_ATOMS: atom_id res chain seq x y z
N MET A 1 -22.24 27.82 -4.11
CA MET A 1 -21.86 26.66 -4.92
C MET A 1 -20.45 26.24 -4.52
N PRO A 2 -20.14 24.95 -4.36
CA PRO A 2 -18.78 24.49 -4.11
C PRO A 2 -17.90 24.85 -5.30
N LYS A 3 -16.67 25.27 -5.02
CA LYS A 3 -15.67 25.55 -6.07
C LYS A 3 -14.80 24.31 -6.25
N LEU A 4 -14.49 23.99 -7.50
CA LEU A 4 -13.56 22.92 -7.82
C LEU A 4 -12.12 23.36 -7.42
N ASN A 5 -11.32 22.41 -6.98
CA ASN A 5 -9.90 22.66 -6.78
C ASN A 5 -9.22 22.71 -8.18
N GLU A 6 -8.87 23.91 -8.62
CA GLU A 6 -8.28 24.15 -9.93
C GLU A 6 -6.93 23.49 -10.14
N ASN A 7 -6.23 23.10 -9.06
CA ASN A 7 -4.97 22.37 -9.17
C ASN A 7 -5.12 21.01 -9.90
N TYR A 8 -6.35 20.42 -9.88
CA TYR A 8 -6.62 19.21 -10.67
C TYR A 8 -6.49 19.43 -12.18
N LEU A 9 -6.65 20.65 -12.67
CA LEU A 9 -6.46 20.98 -14.08
C LEU A 9 -5.00 20.91 -14.51
N ASN A 10 -4.07 20.95 -13.57
CA ASN A 10 -2.62 20.86 -13.81
C ASN A 10 -2.11 19.41 -13.81
N LEU A 11 -2.95 18.44 -13.46
CA LEU A 11 -2.58 17.03 -13.50
C LEU A 11 -2.50 16.55 -14.96
N LYS A 12 -1.58 15.62 -15.22
CA LYS A 12 -1.51 14.93 -16.51
C LYS A 12 -2.78 14.12 -16.72
N GLU A 13 -3.32 14.14 -17.94
CA GLU A 13 -4.58 13.44 -18.29
C GLU A 13 -4.48 11.92 -18.16
N SER A 14 -3.28 11.35 -18.24
CA SER A 14 -3.12 9.90 -18.19
C SER A 14 -2.12 9.47 -17.09
N TYR A 15 -2.45 8.37 -16.45
CA TYR A 15 -1.57 7.67 -15.53
C TYR A 15 -0.65 6.74 -16.33
N LEU A 16 0.66 6.82 -16.10
CA LEU A 16 1.69 6.11 -16.86
C LEU A 16 1.38 4.62 -17.08
N PHE A 17 0.94 3.92 -16.05
CA PHE A 17 0.68 2.48 -16.14
C PHE A 17 -0.54 2.14 -17.01
N SER A 18 -1.55 2.98 -17.00
CA SER A 18 -2.72 2.84 -17.88
C SER A 18 -2.32 3.03 -19.36
N GLU A 19 -1.48 4.02 -19.64
CA GLU A 19 -0.97 4.27 -20.98
C GLU A 19 -0.12 3.10 -21.49
N ILE A 20 0.77 2.57 -20.65
CA ILE A 20 1.59 1.40 -20.99
C ILE A 20 0.68 0.19 -21.27
N ALA A 21 -0.34 -0.05 -20.44
CA ALA A 21 -1.27 -1.16 -20.63
C ALA A 21 -1.98 -1.05 -21.99
N HIS A 22 -2.47 0.15 -22.37
CA HIS A 22 -3.11 0.39 -23.66
C HIS A 22 -2.14 0.14 -24.84
N ARG A 23 -0.88 0.61 -24.73
CA ARG A 23 0.14 0.39 -25.77
C ARG A 23 0.46 -1.11 -25.93
N VAL A 24 0.57 -1.84 -24.82
CA VAL A 24 0.81 -3.29 -24.85
C VAL A 24 -0.37 -4.02 -25.49
N CYS A 25 -1.62 -3.68 -25.12
CA CYS A 25 -2.81 -4.28 -25.72
C CYS A 25 -2.86 -4.03 -27.23
N LYS A 26 -2.62 -2.79 -27.66
CA LYS A 26 -2.60 -2.42 -29.07
C LYS A 26 -1.53 -3.21 -29.85
N TYR A 27 -0.29 -3.21 -29.33
CA TYR A 27 0.82 -3.94 -29.96
C TYR A 27 0.53 -5.45 -30.06
N SER A 28 -0.01 -6.06 -29.02
CA SER A 28 -0.33 -7.49 -29.02
C SER A 28 -1.43 -7.83 -30.03
N ALA A 29 -2.41 -6.92 -30.23
CA ALA A 29 -3.44 -7.10 -31.24
C ALA A 29 -2.90 -6.98 -32.69
N GLU A 30 -1.96 -6.06 -32.91
CA GLU A 30 -1.31 -5.85 -34.22
C GLU A 30 -0.27 -6.94 -34.54
N HIS A 31 0.29 -7.60 -33.52
CA HIS A 31 1.35 -8.61 -33.64
C HIS A 31 1.03 -9.87 -32.82
N PRO A 32 0.02 -10.66 -33.22
CA PRO A 32 -0.42 -11.83 -32.44
C PRO A 32 0.63 -12.96 -32.38
N ASP A 33 1.59 -12.96 -33.29
CA ASP A 33 2.73 -13.89 -33.34
C ASP A 33 3.88 -13.49 -32.40
N LYS A 34 3.84 -12.30 -31.81
CA LYS A 34 4.90 -11.79 -30.91
C LYS A 34 4.51 -11.91 -29.45
N LYS A 35 5.41 -12.46 -28.65
CA LYS A 35 5.28 -12.46 -27.19
C LYS A 35 5.89 -11.20 -26.60
N VAL A 36 5.08 -10.39 -25.91
CA VAL A 36 5.57 -9.22 -25.18
C VAL A 36 6.17 -9.66 -23.84
N ILE A 37 7.46 -9.31 -23.63
CA ILE A 37 8.14 -9.48 -22.35
C ILE A 37 7.96 -8.21 -21.53
N ARG A 38 7.30 -8.31 -20.38
CA ARG A 38 7.00 -7.17 -19.50
C ARG A 38 8.10 -7.03 -18.44
N LEU A 39 8.89 -5.97 -18.52
CA LEU A 39 9.97 -5.66 -17.58
C LEU A 39 9.73 -4.34 -16.81
N GLY A 40 8.54 -3.75 -16.95
CA GLY A 40 8.27 -2.41 -16.46
C GLY A 40 7.81 -2.34 -15.01
N ILE A 41 6.94 -3.26 -14.58
CA ILE A 41 6.33 -3.22 -13.24
C ILE A 41 6.75 -4.48 -12.49
N GLY A 42 7.33 -4.30 -11.29
CA GLY A 42 7.50 -5.39 -10.35
C GLY A 42 6.13 -5.80 -9.79
N ASP A 43 5.82 -7.08 -9.87
CA ASP A 43 4.58 -7.63 -9.32
C ASP A 43 4.90 -8.85 -8.46
N VAL A 44 4.01 -9.16 -7.51
CA VAL A 44 4.09 -10.39 -6.74
C VAL A 44 3.61 -11.54 -7.62
N PHE A 45 4.42 -12.57 -7.78
CA PHE A 45 4.12 -13.74 -8.61
C PHE A 45 4.17 -15.06 -7.82
N LEU A 46 4.58 -15.00 -6.56
CA LEU A 46 4.56 -16.15 -5.67
C LEU A 46 3.27 -16.15 -4.84
N PRO A 47 2.64 -17.32 -4.67
CA PRO A 47 1.50 -17.43 -3.77
C PRO A 47 1.90 -17.15 -2.32
N LEU A 48 0.91 -16.79 -1.50
CA LEU A 48 1.10 -16.63 -0.07
C LEU A 48 1.56 -17.93 0.58
N GLY A 49 2.47 -17.83 1.54
CA GLY A 49 2.90 -18.99 2.33
C GLY A 49 1.76 -19.56 3.19
N SER A 50 1.83 -20.86 3.49
CA SER A 50 0.78 -21.58 4.23
C SER A 50 0.43 -20.94 5.57
N LYS A 51 1.41 -20.40 6.30
CA LYS A 51 1.16 -19.72 7.59
C LYS A 51 0.35 -18.44 7.44
N VAL A 52 0.53 -17.71 6.34
CA VAL A 52 -0.28 -16.51 6.05
C VAL A 52 -1.72 -16.91 5.74
N ILE A 53 -1.91 -17.96 4.93
CA ILE A 53 -3.25 -18.49 4.59
C ILE A 53 -3.96 -19.00 5.86
N GLU A 54 -3.26 -19.75 6.72
CA GLU A 54 -3.78 -20.21 8.01
C GLU A 54 -4.24 -19.03 8.89
N GLY A 55 -3.43 -17.97 8.98
CA GLY A 55 -3.78 -16.75 9.72
C GLY A 55 -5.00 -16.02 9.16
N LEU A 56 -5.13 -15.95 7.83
CA LEU A 56 -6.30 -15.35 7.18
C LEU A 56 -7.58 -16.13 7.47
N HIS A 57 -7.55 -17.48 7.35
CA HIS A 57 -8.69 -18.33 7.69
C HIS A 57 -9.10 -18.16 9.15
N LYS A 58 -8.13 -18.19 10.07
CA LYS A 58 -8.41 -17.95 11.49
C LYS A 58 -9.05 -16.58 11.73
N GLY A 59 -8.55 -15.53 11.07
CA GLY A 59 -9.13 -14.19 11.20
C GLY A 59 -10.59 -14.12 10.73
N VAL A 60 -10.95 -14.90 9.71
CA VAL A 60 -12.35 -15.02 9.25
C VAL A 60 -13.19 -15.80 10.25
N ASP A 61 -12.69 -16.93 10.75
CA ASP A 61 -13.38 -17.75 11.73
C ASP A 61 -13.64 -17.00 13.04
N ASP A 62 -12.70 -16.17 13.47
CA ASP A 62 -12.83 -15.31 14.66
C ASP A 62 -14.02 -14.32 14.53
N GLN A 63 -14.43 -13.94 13.31
CA GLN A 63 -15.58 -13.05 13.10
C GLN A 63 -16.93 -13.78 13.22
N ALA A 64 -16.93 -15.11 13.18
CA ALA A 64 -18.17 -15.92 13.24
C ALA A 64 -18.71 -16.13 14.67
N SER A 65 -17.93 -15.83 15.70
CA SER A 65 -18.31 -16.03 17.11
C SER A 65 -18.36 -14.71 17.86
N SER A 66 -19.41 -14.53 18.68
CA SER A 66 -19.53 -13.36 19.56
C SER A 66 -18.36 -13.19 20.53
N ASP A 67 -17.70 -14.28 20.91
CA ASP A 67 -16.60 -14.28 21.88
C ASP A 67 -15.28 -13.79 21.27
N THR A 68 -15.13 -13.96 19.96
CA THR A 68 -13.90 -13.62 19.24
C THR A 68 -14.09 -12.48 18.24
N PHE A 69 -15.35 -12.12 17.94
CA PHE A 69 -15.68 -11.01 17.06
C PHE A 69 -14.99 -9.70 17.51
N LYS A 70 -14.42 -8.99 16.55
CA LYS A 70 -13.77 -7.71 16.77
C LYS A 70 -14.46 -6.63 15.93
N GLY A 71 -15.00 -5.62 16.62
CA GLY A 71 -15.50 -4.41 16.00
C GLY A 71 -14.36 -3.40 15.76
N TYR A 72 -14.61 -2.12 16.05
CA TYR A 72 -13.57 -1.09 15.99
C TYR A 72 -12.42 -1.43 16.95
N GLY A 73 -11.21 -1.47 16.40
CA GLY A 73 -9.98 -1.64 17.18
C GLY A 73 -9.47 -0.33 17.77
N PRO A 74 -8.36 -0.39 18.54
CA PRO A 74 -7.62 0.79 18.97
C PRO A 74 -7.12 1.59 17.76
N GLU A 75 -7.05 2.93 17.87
CA GLU A 75 -6.65 3.84 16.78
C GLU A 75 -5.28 3.50 16.17
N GLN A 76 -4.32 3.11 17.00
CA GLN A 76 -2.98 2.70 16.54
C GLN A 76 -2.90 1.24 16.05
N GLY A 77 -3.98 0.48 16.17
CA GLY A 77 -4.00 -0.96 15.93
C GLY A 77 -3.87 -1.80 17.18
N TYR A 78 -4.19 -3.08 17.09
CA TYR A 78 -4.12 -4.01 18.21
C TYR A 78 -2.71 -4.19 18.73
N ALA A 79 -2.59 -4.27 20.08
CA ALA A 79 -1.30 -4.42 20.75
C ALA A 79 -0.50 -5.63 20.24
N PHE A 80 -1.15 -6.80 20.07
CA PHE A 80 -0.47 -8.00 19.59
C PHE A 80 0.22 -7.82 18.23
N LEU A 81 -0.36 -7.00 17.34
CA LEU A 81 0.25 -6.71 16.04
C LEU A 81 1.40 -5.71 16.17
N ARG A 82 1.19 -4.65 16.96
CA ARG A 82 2.25 -3.66 17.22
C ARG A 82 3.47 -4.29 17.87
N ASP A 83 3.26 -5.15 18.87
CA ASP A 83 4.32 -5.88 19.54
C ASP A 83 5.07 -6.82 18.59
N ALA A 84 4.33 -7.50 17.68
CA ALA A 84 4.96 -8.33 16.65
C ALA A 84 5.82 -7.52 15.66
N VAL A 85 5.42 -6.27 15.35
CA VAL A 85 6.22 -5.34 14.54
C VAL A 85 7.47 -4.92 15.29
N VAL A 86 7.36 -4.55 16.58
CA VAL A 86 8.49 -4.21 17.44
C VAL A 86 9.50 -5.37 17.51
N ASP A 87 9.02 -6.59 17.73
CA ASP A 87 9.85 -7.80 17.76
C ASP A 87 10.57 -8.04 16.42
N TYR A 88 9.86 -7.80 15.31
CA TYR A 88 10.45 -7.93 13.97
C TYR A 88 11.61 -6.95 13.78
N TYR A 89 11.41 -5.67 14.12
CA TYR A 89 12.46 -4.65 14.04
C TYR A 89 13.62 -4.96 14.98
N GLY A 90 13.33 -5.40 16.23
CA GLY A 90 14.33 -5.79 17.20
C GLY A 90 15.25 -6.92 16.71
N ARG A 91 14.68 -7.95 16.06
CA ARG A 91 15.46 -9.03 15.43
C ARG A 91 16.36 -8.56 14.29
N ASN A 92 16.03 -7.43 13.67
CA ASN A 92 16.83 -6.80 12.63
C ASN A 92 17.74 -5.67 13.14
N GLY A 93 17.92 -5.55 14.46
CA GLY A 93 18.85 -4.60 15.06
C GLY A 93 18.30 -3.18 15.20
N VAL A 94 17.00 -2.98 15.03
CA VAL A 94 16.34 -1.67 15.18
C VAL A 94 15.43 -1.71 16.41
N SER A 95 15.65 -0.79 17.33
CA SER A 95 14.82 -0.63 18.54
C SER A 95 13.76 0.43 18.30
N ILE A 96 12.50 0.05 18.40
CA ILE A 96 11.34 0.94 18.39
C ILE A 96 10.43 0.60 19.57
N ALA A 97 9.65 1.56 20.04
CA ALA A 97 8.66 1.34 21.09
C ALA A 97 7.27 1.02 20.47
N PRO A 98 6.38 0.32 21.20
CA PRO A 98 5.03 0.01 20.68
C PRO A 98 4.18 1.24 20.35
N ASP A 99 4.41 2.37 20.98
CA ASP A 99 3.72 3.64 20.73
C ASP A 99 4.25 4.38 19.48
N GLU A 100 5.37 3.93 18.92
CA GLU A 100 5.88 4.39 17.63
C GLU A 100 5.31 3.61 16.42
N VAL A 101 4.46 2.59 16.69
CA VAL A 101 3.87 1.75 15.65
C VAL A 101 2.39 2.12 15.45
N PHE A 102 2.04 2.50 14.22
CA PHE A 102 0.68 2.79 13.77
C PHE A 102 0.32 1.83 12.64
N VAL A 103 -0.79 1.12 12.80
CA VAL A 103 -1.31 0.21 11.77
C VAL A 103 -2.26 0.97 10.87
N SER A 104 -2.01 0.94 9.58
CA SER A 104 -2.83 1.60 8.56
C SER A 104 -3.28 0.61 7.48
N ASP A 105 -4.04 1.09 6.52
CA ASP A 105 -4.51 0.32 5.37
C ASP A 105 -3.49 0.30 4.20
N GLY A 106 -2.33 0.87 4.39
CA GLY A 106 -1.21 0.77 3.46
C GLY A 106 -0.42 2.06 3.25
N ALA A 107 0.76 1.92 2.68
CA ALA A 107 1.73 3.00 2.51
C ALA A 107 1.20 4.20 1.68
N LYS A 108 0.28 4.00 0.75
CA LYS A 108 -0.30 5.11 -0.01
C LYS A 108 -1.16 6.02 0.86
N SER A 109 -1.96 5.44 1.74
CA SER A 109 -2.73 6.22 2.72
C SER A 109 -1.81 6.97 3.68
N ASP A 110 -0.76 6.32 4.16
CA ASP A 110 0.23 6.97 5.03
C ASP A 110 0.94 8.13 4.32
N THR A 111 1.35 7.92 3.06
CA THR A 111 1.98 8.97 2.25
C THR A 111 1.05 10.15 2.02
N GLY A 112 -0.25 9.90 1.81
CA GLY A 112 -1.25 10.95 1.68
C GLY A 112 -1.47 11.70 2.99
N ASN A 113 -1.62 10.97 4.09
CA ASN A 113 -1.97 11.54 5.39
C ASN A 113 -0.80 12.29 6.05
N ILE A 114 0.46 11.87 5.81
CA ILE A 114 1.63 12.51 6.40
C ILE A 114 1.77 13.97 5.98
N THR A 115 1.23 14.33 4.82
CA THR A 115 1.25 15.72 4.34
C THR A 115 0.44 16.66 5.24
N ASP A 116 -0.58 16.16 5.94
CA ASP A 116 -1.40 16.94 6.85
C ASP A 116 -0.67 17.30 8.16
N LEU A 117 0.43 16.58 8.47
CA LEU A 117 1.25 16.84 9.66
C LEU A 117 2.21 18.02 9.49
N PHE A 118 2.47 18.45 8.25
CA PHE A 118 3.49 19.44 7.94
C PHE A 118 2.88 20.65 7.21
N GLY A 119 3.39 21.83 7.50
CA GLY A 119 3.03 23.06 6.78
C GLY A 119 3.57 23.06 5.35
N ASN A 120 3.05 23.98 4.53
CA ASN A 120 3.41 24.09 3.11
C ASN A 120 4.80 24.67 2.84
N ASP A 121 5.51 25.10 3.87
CA ASP A 121 6.85 25.69 3.81
C ASP A 121 7.99 24.67 4.03
N ASN A 122 7.64 23.39 4.15
CA ASN A 122 8.61 22.31 4.27
C ASN A 122 9.18 21.88 2.91
N VAL A 123 10.45 21.46 2.93
CA VAL A 123 11.12 20.87 1.76
C VAL A 123 11.15 19.35 1.93
N ILE A 124 10.57 18.65 0.97
CA ILE A 124 10.54 17.19 0.94
C ILE A 124 11.53 16.70 -0.12
N LEU A 125 12.47 15.85 0.30
CA LEU A 125 13.40 15.19 -0.61
C LEU A 125 12.79 13.90 -1.13
N ILE A 126 12.67 13.79 -2.45
CA ILE A 126 12.11 12.63 -3.14
C ILE A 126 13.21 12.03 -4.01
N PRO A 127 13.53 10.72 -3.88
CA PRO A 127 14.44 10.05 -4.80
C PRO A 127 13.93 10.09 -6.25
N ASP A 128 14.84 10.10 -7.21
CA ASP A 128 14.51 9.95 -8.63
C ASP A 128 15.47 8.93 -9.26
N PRO A 129 14.98 7.81 -9.78
CA PRO A 129 13.56 7.43 -9.93
C PRO A 129 12.90 6.93 -8.64
N VAL A 130 11.60 7.10 -8.55
CA VAL A 130 10.76 6.66 -7.42
C VAL A 130 9.42 6.12 -7.93
N TYR A 131 8.74 5.35 -7.11
CA TYR A 131 7.36 4.91 -7.38
C TYR A 131 6.42 6.13 -7.47
N PRO A 132 5.53 6.21 -8.50
CA PRO A 132 4.61 7.33 -8.71
C PRO A 132 3.58 7.50 -7.60
#